data_d2ee2e86da840b3e8ed44b7e3f777a0a
#
_entry.id   d2ee2e86da840b3e8ed44b7e3f777a0a
#
_cell.length_a   1.000
_cell.length_b   1.000
_cell.length_c   1.000
_cell.angle_alpha   90.00
_cell.angle_beta   90.00
_cell.angle_gamma   90.00
#
_symmetry.space_group_name_H-M   'P 1'
#
loop_
_entity.id
_entity.type
_entity.pdbx_description
1 polymer ?
#
loop_
_entity_poly.entity_id
_entity_poly.type
_entity_poly.pdbx_seq_one_letter_code
_entity_poly.pdbx_strand_id
1 'polypeptide(L)'
;MKGTLRQRLWLADGMLLTVALIWGSSYAVAKQALLFYPVLGFLAIRFGLTFVLLLPQLRGTGRRALRPGLPLGLVMLAIFLCETSGVMLTSASNAAFLISLCVVITPFMEWLLLRQRPHNMLFLACALSLAGVWLLTGGPQLSLNLGDALMLAAALLRAVLVCLTRRLTAGREILALALTAVQSGVVAAGCILLGVSLPGGLPALPVEPGFWFGTLYLVLFATLFAMFAQNRALGRSSATRVSLLMGSEPLFGAIIAGLWLGERLGPMGWAGGLLIMLATLCTLSIGRQPAPSTAGDGAPARA
;
A
#
# COMPACT_ATOMS: atom_id res chain seq x y z
N MET A 1 0.89 -17.60 -28.09
CA MET A 1 0.10 -16.66 -27.28
C MET A 1 0.01 -17.01 -25.78
N LYS A 2 -0.12 -18.27 -25.35
CA LYS A 2 -0.20 -18.64 -23.91
C LYS A 2 1.07 -18.34 -23.12
N GLY A 3 2.26 -18.46 -23.71
CA GLY A 3 3.54 -18.18 -23.03
C GLY A 3 3.74 -16.70 -22.65
N THR A 4 3.38 -15.77 -23.52
CA THR A 4 3.51 -14.33 -23.27
C THR A 4 2.55 -13.83 -22.19
N LEU A 5 1.36 -14.44 -22.08
CA LEU A 5 0.38 -14.10 -21.03
C LEU A 5 0.88 -14.56 -19.66
N ARG A 6 1.40 -15.78 -19.56
CA ARG A 6 1.97 -16.34 -18.34
C ARG A 6 3.18 -15.52 -17.86
N GLN A 7 4.05 -15.13 -18.79
CA GLN A 7 5.24 -14.33 -18.49
C GLN A 7 4.87 -12.93 -17.96
N ARG A 8 3.86 -12.28 -18.54
CA ARG A 8 3.34 -10.98 -18.05
C ARG A 8 2.68 -11.08 -16.66
N LEU A 9 2.14 -12.24 -16.31
CA LEU A 9 1.53 -12.50 -15.00
C LEU A 9 2.60 -12.58 -13.91
N TRP A 10 3.68 -13.33 -14.15
CA TRP A 10 4.81 -13.46 -13.20
C TRP A 10 5.52 -12.13 -12.96
N LEU A 11 5.68 -11.31 -14.01
CA LEU A 11 6.26 -9.97 -13.87
C LEU A 11 5.45 -9.08 -12.93
N ALA A 12 4.11 -9.10 -13.03
CA ALA A 12 3.29 -8.26 -12.17
C ALA A 12 3.26 -8.75 -10.71
N ASP A 13 3.28 -10.07 -10.48
CA ASP A 13 3.37 -10.62 -9.12
C ASP A 13 4.77 -10.36 -8.53
N GLY A 14 5.84 -10.49 -9.34
CA GLY A 14 7.20 -10.12 -8.95
C GLY A 14 7.32 -8.65 -8.58
N MET A 15 6.68 -7.75 -9.34
CA MET A 15 6.65 -6.32 -8.99
C MET A 15 5.99 -6.08 -7.61
N LEU A 16 4.91 -6.79 -7.27
CA LEU A 16 4.24 -6.65 -5.97
C LEU A 16 5.10 -7.17 -4.82
N LEU A 17 5.83 -8.26 -5.02
CA LEU A 17 6.80 -8.76 -4.02
C LEU A 17 7.98 -7.79 -3.85
N THR A 18 8.45 -7.18 -4.95
CA THR A 18 9.45 -6.10 -4.88
C THR A 18 8.92 -4.90 -4.10
N VAL A 19 7.63 -4.56 -4.26
CA VAL A 19 7.00 -3.52 -3.43
C VAL A 19 7.00 -3.89 -1.96
N ALA A 20 6.66 -5.13 -1.62
CA ALA A 20 6.69 -5.60 -0.23
C ALA A 20 8.11 -5.49 0.38
N LEU A 21 9.15 -5.85 -0.37
CA LEU A 21 10.55 -5.69 0.04
C LEU A 21 10.89 -4.20 0.29
N ILE A 22 10.54 -3.32 -0.65
CA ILE A 22 10.80 -1.88 -0.55
C ILE A 22 10.06 -1.27 0.64
N TRP A 23 8.78 -1.61 0.83
CA TRP A 23 8.01 -1.10 1.95
C TRP A 23 8.52 -1.63 3.29
N GLY A 24 8.92 -2.89 3.38
CA GLY A 24 9.57 -3.43 4.57
C GLY A 24 10.79 -2.63 5.02
N SER A 25 11.59 -2.13 4.07
CA SER A 25 12.76 -1.27 4.38
C SER A 25 12.39 0.20 4.61
N SER A 26 11.26 0.66 4.07
CA SER A 26 10.91 2.09 4.02
C SER A 26 10.54 2.67 5.39
N TYR A 27 10.06 1.86 6.34
CA TYR A 27 9.71 2.33 7.68
C TYR A 27 10.92 2.88 8.44
N ALA A 28 12.04 2.18 8.39
CA ALA A 28 13.27 2.65 9.03
C ALA A 28 13.75 3.98 8.42
N VAL A 29 13.70 4.10 7.10
CA VAL A 29 14.09 5.32 6.37
C VAL A 29 13.13 6.47 6.70
N ALA A 30 11.83 6.22 6.72
CA ALA A 30 10.83 7.24 7.07
C ALA A 30 11.01 7.71 8.52
N LYS A 31 11.25 6.78 9.46
CA LYS A 31 11.49 7.12 10.87
C LYS A 31 12.71 8.01 11.04
N GLN A 32 13.78 7.75 10.30
CA GLN A 32 14.96 8.62 10.32
C GLN A 32 14.66 10.01 9.74
N ALA A 33 13.93 10.10 8.63
CA ALA A 33 13.56 11.38 8.03
C ALA A 33 12.69 12.23 8.96
N LEU A 34 11.81 11.61 9.74
CA LEU A 34 10.93 12.27 10.70
C LEU A 34 11.68 12.86 11.92
N LEU A 35 12.94 12.50 12.15
CA LEU A 35 13.80 13.17 13.15
C LEU A 35 14.17 14.60 12.72
N PHE A 36 14.17 14.87 11.43
CA PHE A 36 14.61 16.16 10.87
C PHE A 36 13.46 17.07 10.45
N TYR A 37 12.27 16.49 10.20
CA TYR A 37 11.16 17.27 9.67
C TYR A 37 9.78 16.73 10.11
N PRO A 38 8.83 17.61 10.44
CA PRO A 38 7.52 17.18 10.92
C PRO A 38 6.73 16.41 9.86
N VAL A 39 5.82 15.53 10.32
CA VAL A 39 5.04 14.59 9.50
C VAL A 39 4.42 15.26 8.27
N LEU A 40 3.69 16.37 8.44
CA LEU A 40 3.00 17.06 7.33
C LEU A 40 3.98 17.58 6.28
N GLY A 41 5.08 18.18 6.73
CA GLY A 41 6.12 18.70 5.85
C GLY A 41 6.85 17.59 5.11
N PHE A 42 7.21 16.52 5.80
CA PHE A 42 7.83 15.33 5.19
C PHE A 42 6.94 14.69 4.12
N LEU A 43 5.65 14.47 4.41
CA LEU A 43 4.69 13.93 3.45
C LEU A 43 4.47 14.89 2.27
N ALA A 44 4.39 16.20 2.54
CA ALA A 44 4.27 17.21 1.48
C ALA A 44 5.45 17.16 0.50
N ILE A 45 6.68 17.07 0.99
CA ILE A 45 7.89 16.93 0.15
C ILE A 45 7.87 15.61 -0.61
N ARG A 46 7.69 14.49 0.08
CA ARG A 46 7.70 13.15 -0.53
C ARG A 46 6.69 13.03 -1.66
N PHE A 47 5.43 13.40 -1.40
CA PHE A 47 4.37 13.29 -2.40
C PHE A 47 4.40 14.43 -3.40
N GLY A 48 4.85 15.61 -3.02
CA GLY A 48 5.05 16.75 -3.91
C GLY A 48 6.11 16.47 -4.97
N LEU A 49 7.27 15.94 -4.59
CA LEU A 49 8.30 15.51 -5.54
C LEU A 49 7.78 14.39 -6.47
N THR A 50 7.07 13.41 -5.94
CA THR A 50 6.44 12.36 -6.77
C THR A 50 5.46 12.95 -7.77
N PHE A 51 4.61 13.90 -7.35
CA PHE A 51 3.66 14.60 -8.23
C PHE A 51 4.38 15.36 -9.34
N VAL A 52 5.40 16.14 -9.01
CA VAL A 52 6.17 16.93 -9.99
C VAL A 52 6.83 16.02 -11.03
N LEU A 53 7.45 14.93 -10.60
CA LEU A 53 8.07 13.94 -11.51
C LEU A 53 7.04 13.29 -12.45
N LEU A 54 5.82 13.07 -11.98
CA LEU A 54 4.74 12.43 -12.75
C LEU A 54 3.81 13.41 -13.46
N LEU A 55 3.99 14.73 -13.29
CA LEU A 55 3.16 15.75 -13.90
C LEU A 55 2.99 15.60 -15.43
N PRO A 56 4.05 15.23 -16.20
CA PRO A 56 3.90 15.00 -17.65
C PRO A 56 2.90 13.88 -18.00
N GLN A 57 2.67 12.92 -17.09
CA GLN A 57 1.75 11.79 -17.31
C GLN A 57 0.27 12.22 -17.29
N LEU A 58 -0.04 13.43 -16.82
CA LEU A 58 -1.40 13.98 -16.81
C LEU A 58 -1.82 14.61 -18.15
N ARG A 59 -0.92 14.64 -19.15
CA ARG A 59 -1.22 15.17 -20.47
C ARG A 59 -2.06 14.17 -21.30
N GLY A 60 -2.85 14.67 -22.23
CA GLY A 60 -3.63 13.83 -23.13
C GLY A 60 -4.58 12.88 -22.40
N THR A 61 -4.45 11.59 -22.69
CA THR A 61 -5.26 10.51 -22.07
C THR A 61 -5.07 10.37 -20.57
N GLY A 62 -3.95 10.86 -20.01
CA GLY A 62 -3.67 10.84 -18.58
C GLY A 62 -4.70 11.63 -17.76
N ARG A 63 -5.36 12.64 -18.34
CA ARG A 63 -6.44 13.40 -17.68
C ARG A 63 -7.61 12.53 -17.24
N ARG A 64 -7.82 11.36 -17.86
CA ARG A 64 -8.84 10.38 -17.44
C ARG A 64 -8.62 9.89 -16.00
N ALA A 65 -7.40 9.98 -15.49
CA ALA A 65 -7.06 9.60 -14.11
C ALA A 65 -7.55 10.61 -13.06
N LEU A 66 -7.90 11.85 -13.43
CA LEU A 66 -8.34 12.88 -12.48
C LEU A 66 -9.60 12.45 -11.72
N ARG A 67 -10.64 11.99 -12.43
CA ARG A 67 -11.91 11.60 -11.80
C ARG A 67 -11.75 10.49 -10.75
N PRO A 68 -11.09 9.33 -11.05
CA PRO A 68 -10.86 8.31 -10.03
C PRO A 68 -9.75 8.68 -9.06
N GLY A 69 -8.75 9.45 -9.47
CA GLY A 69 -7.59 9.79 -8.67
C GLY A 69 -7.87 10.74 -7.50
N LEU A 70 -8.82 11.68 -7.66
CA LEU A 70 -9.16 12.62 -6.59
C LEU A 70 -9.72 11.91 -5.34
N PRO A 71 -10.80 11.10 -5.40
CA PRO A 71 -11.31 10.41 -4.21
C PRO A 71 -10.29 9.40 -3.67
N LEU A 72 -9.54 8.70 -4.53
CA LEU A 72 -8.50 7.79 -4.09
C LEU A 72 -7.35 8.53 -3.40
N GLY A 73 -7.00 9.73 -3.86
CA GLY A 73 -6.00 10.58 -3.23
C GLY A 73 -6.43 11.07 -1.84
N LEU A 74 -7.71 11.39 -1.65
CA LEU A 74 -8.24 11.76 -0.32
C LEU A 74 -8.18 10.59 0.67
N VAL A 75 -8.58 9.38 0.25
CA VAL A 75 -8.43 8.19 1.09
C VAL A 75 -6.95 7.94 1.42
N MET A 76 -6.06 8.11 0.43
CA MET A 76 -4.63 7.96 0.62
C MET A 76 -4.04 9.00 1.57
N LEU A 77 -4.49 10.27 1.51
CA LEU A 77 -4.12 11.30 2.47
C LEU A 77 -4.50 10.86 3.90
N ALA A 78 -5.72 10.40 4.09
CA ALA A 78 -6.18 9.90 5.39
C ALA A 78 -5.34 8.70 5.88
N ILE A 79 -4.98 7.77 4.99
CA ILE A 79 -4.09 6.65 5.32
C ILE A 79 -2.75 7.16 5.85
N PHE A 80 -2.07 8.02 5.10
CA PHE A 80 -0.74 8.49 5.47
C PHE A 80 -0.74 9.36 6.73
N LEU A 81 -1.78 10.13 6.96
CA LEU A 81 -1.95 10.88 8.22
C LEU A 81 -2.12 9.92 9.40
N CYS A 82 -3.02 8.95 9.31
CA CYS A 82 -3.24 7.96 10.36
C CYS A 82 -2.01 7.09 10.61
N GLU A 83 -1.42 6.54 9.54
CA GLU A 83 -0.28 5.63 9.62
C GLU A 83 0.97 6.32 10.18
N THR A 84 1.33 7.49 9.63
CA THR A 84 2.54 8.19 10.06
C THR A 84 2.41 8.71 11.49
N SER A 85 1.24 9.24 11.87
CA SER A 85 0.98 9.65 13.25
C SER A 85 0.88 8.44 14.19
N GLY A 86 0.27 7.34 13.73
CA GLY A 86 0.15 6.11 14.51
C GLY A 86 1.50 5.49 14.85
N VAL A 87 2.41 5.39 13.88
CA VAL A 87 3.78 4.86 14.08
C VAL A 87 4.57 5.67 15.12
N MET A 88 4.32 6.97 15.24
CA MET A 88 4.97 7.80 16.28
C MET A 88 4.42 7.53 17.68
N LEU A 89 3.19 7.07 17.82
CA LEU A 89 2.48 6.93 19.08
C LEU A 89 2.38 5.49 19.59
N THR A 90 2.81 4.50 18.80
CA THR A 90 2.84 3.08 19.19
C THR A 90 4.21 2.45 18.93
N SER A 91 4.41 1.21 19.40
CA SER A 91 5.66 0.48 19.12
C SER A 91 5.73 0.06 17.64
N ALA A 92 6.94 -0.06 17.11
CA ALA A 92 7.13 -0.49 15.72
C ALA A 92 6.52 -1.87 15.45
N SER A 93 6.66 -2.82 16.37
CA SER A 93 6.08 -4.17 16.25
C SER A 93 4.56 -4.14 16.26
N ASN A 94 3.96 -3.31 17.14
CA ASN A 94 2.52 -3.17 17.23
C ASN A 94 1.96 -2.49 15.96
N ALA A 95 2.61 -1.43 15.49
CA ALA A 95 2.27 -0.76 14.23
C ALA A 95 2.30 -1.74 13.04
N ALA A 96 3.38 -2.53 12.90
CA ALA A 96 3.52 -3.52 11.83
C ALA A 96 2.44 -4.61 11.89
N PHE A 97 2.08 -5.07 13.11
CA PHE A 97 0.99 -6.01 13.28
C PHE A 97 -0.37 -5.39 12.88
N LEU A 98 -0.70 -4.23 13.43
CA LEU A 98 -2.00 -3.60 13.23
C LEU A 98 -2.25 -3.20 11.76
N ILE A 99 -1.23 -2.67 11.08
CA ILE A 99 -1.36 -2.32 9.65
C ILE A 99 -1.54 -3.56 8.78
N SER A 100 -0.95 -4.71 9.15
CA SER A 100 -1.09 -5.96 8.39
C SER A 100 -2.50 -6.53 8.42
N LEU A 101 -3.35 -6.10 9.36
CA LEU A 101 -4.77 -6.47 9.40
C LEU A 101 -5.51 -6.04 8.12
N CYS A 102 -4.99 -5.08 7.35
CA CYS A 102 -5.54 -4.73 6.05
C CYS A 102 -5.64 -5.95 5.12
N VAL A 103 -4.73 -6.94 5.23
CA VAL A 103 -4.75 -8.17 4.44
C VAL A 103 -6.01 -8.99 4.73
N VAL A 104 -6.39 -9.08 6.01
CA VAL A 104 -7.60 -9.81 6.45
C VAL A 104 -8.87 -9.01 6.14
N ILE A 105 -8.83 -7.69 6.29
CA ILE A 105 -9.97 -6.82 6.03
C ILE A 105 -10.30 -6.75 4.53
N THR A 106 -9.28 -6.81 3.67
CA THR A 106 -9.45 -6.64 2.20
C THR A 106 -10.44 -7.62 1.57
N PRO A 107 -10.43 -8.94 1.81
CA PRO A 107 -11.40 -9.85 1.19
C PRO A 107 -12.85 -9.54 1.61
N PHE A 108 -13.07 -9.08 2.83
CA PHE A 108 -14.41 -8.66 3.28
C PHE A 108 -14.83 -7.36 2.60
N MET A 109 -13.91 -6.41 2.44
CA MET A 109 -14.16 -5.17 1.69
C MET A 109 -14.37 -5.44 0.21
N GLU A 110 -13.63 -6.38 -0.38
CA GLU A 110 -13.81 -6.81 -1.77
C GLU A 110 -15.21 -7.40 -1.98
N TRP A 111 -15.65 -8.27 -1.07
CA TRP A 111 -16.99 -8.82 -1.12
C TRP A 111 -18.08 -7.74 -0.94
N LEU A 112 -17.91 -6.85 0.04
CA LEU A 112 -18.87 -5.79 0.34
C LEU A 112 -18.97 -4.74 -0.78
N LEU A 113 -17.84 -4.20 -1.23
CA LEU A 113 -17.77 -3.06 -2.14
C LEU A 113 -17.87 -3.46 -3.63
N LEU A 114 -17.34 -4.64 -3.98
CA LEU A 114 -17.30 -5.12 -5.35
C LEU A 114 -18.32 -6.22 -5.62
N ARG A 115 -19.00 -6.73 -4.57
CA ARG A 115 -19.92 -7.87 -4.61
C ARG A 115 -19.31 -9.13 -5.25
N GLN A 116 -17.98 -9.25 -5.17
CA GLN A 116 -17.20 -10.38 -5.67
C GLN A 116 -16.65 -11.15 -4.49
N ARG A 117 -17.13 -12.38 -4.29
CA ARG A 117 -16.61 -13.23 -3.23
C ARG A 117 -15.22 -13.74 -3.63
N PRO A 118 -14.16 -13.48 -2.83
CA PRO A 118 -12.84 -14.03 -3.05
C PRO A 118 -12.87 -15.56 -2.99
N HIS A 119 -11.91 -16.20 -3.66
CA HIS A 119 -11.75 -17.64 -3.60
C HIS A 119 -11.45 -18.11 -2.16
N ASN A 120 -12.04 -19.20 -1.71
CA ASN A 120 -11.90 -19.68 -0.31
C ASN A 120 -10.46 -19.84 0.14
N MET A 121 -9.55 -20.29 -0.74
CA MET A 121 -8.11 -20.37 -0.47
C MET A 121 -7.46 -19.03 -0.13
N LEU A 122 -8.01 -17.90 -0.58
CA LEU A 122 -7.50 -16.58 -0.22
C LEU A 122 -7.81 -16.24 1.25
N PHE A 123 -8.95 -16.71 1.79
CA PHE A 123 -9.23 -16.57 3.22
C PHE A 123 -8.27 -17.40 4.07
N LEU A 124 -7.92 -18.61 3.62
CA LEU A 124 -6.89 -19.41 4.28
C LEU A 124 -5.52 -18.72 4.22
N ALA A 125 -5.15 -18.16 3.08
CA ALA A 125 -3.90 -17.39 2.95
C ALA A 125 -3.89 -16.15 3.86
N CYS A 126 -5.03 -15.46 4.02
CA CYS A 126 -5.16 -14.35 4.97
C CYS A 126 -4.94 -14.82 6.42
N ALA A 127 -5.55 -15.93 6.82
CA ALA A 127 -5.39 -16.48 8.16
C ALA A 127 -3.92 -16.90 8.43
N LEU A 128 -3.28 -17.56 7.47
CA LEU A 128 -1.86 -17.94 7.56
C LEU A 128 -0.95 -16.68 7.63
N SER A 129 -1.23 -15.67 6.82
CA SER A 129 -0.48 -14.41 6.84
C SER A 129 -0.60 -13.71 8.19
N LEU A 130 -1.82 -13.61 8.74
CA LEU A 130 -2.06 -12.99 10.05
C LEU A 130 -1.37 -13.77 11.18
N ALA A 131 -1.49 -15.10 11.20
CA ALA A 131 -0.79 -15.95 12.17
C ALA A 131 0.73 -15.78 12.05
N GLY A 132 1.25 -15.69 10.83
CA GLY A 132 2.66 -15.44 10.58
C GLY A 132 3.14 -14.10 11.10
N VAL A 133 2.39 -13.03 10.87
CA VAL A 133 2.71 -11.69 11.40
C VAL A 133 2.63 -11.69 12.93
N TRP A 134 1.62 -12.35 13.51
CA TRP A 134 1.51 -12.51 14.97
C TRP A 134 2.77 -13.14 15.57
N LEU A 135 3.23 -14.26 15.01
CA LEU A 135 4.45 -14.93 15.50
C LEU A 135 5.71 -14.09 15.26
N LEU A 136 5.77 -13.37 14.13
CA LEU A 136 6.93 -12.55 13.76
C LEU A 136 7.09 -11.33 14.69
N THR A 137 5.97 -10.70 15.04
CA THR A 137 5.96 -9.46 15.86
C THR A 137 5.82 -9.73 17.37
N GLY A 138 5.60 -10.97 17.77
CA GLY A 138 5.32 -11.34 19.18
C GLY A 138 3.88 -11.03 19.61
N GLY A 139 2.99 -10.75 18.64
CA GLY A 139 1.59 -10.38 18.88
C GLY A 139 1.39 -8.91 19.31
N PRO A 140 0.14 -8.44 19.30
CA PRO A 140 -0.18 -7.08 19.72
C PRO A 140 -0.04 -6.91 21.22
N GLN A 141 0.73 -5.91 21.64
CA GLN A 141 0.64 -5.39 23.00
C GLN A 141 -0.51 -4.38 23.03
N LEU A 142 -1.71 -4.87 23.34
CA LEU A 142 -2.94 -4.08 23.32
C LEU A 142 -2.96 -3.09 24.49
N SER A 143 -2.28 -1.97 24.33
CA SER A 143 -2.41 -0.82 25.23
C SER A 143 -3.61 0.07 24.89
N LEU A 144 -4.30 -0.21 23.76
CA LEU A 144 -5.43 0.58 23.21
C LEU A 144 -5.18 2.09 23.24
N ASN A 145 -3.97 2.49 22.90
CA ASN A 145 -3.63 3.90 22.81
C ASN A 145 -4.09 4.53 21.49
N LEU A 146 -4.01 5.86 21.40
CA LEU A 146 -4.38 6.58 20.19
C LEU A 146 -3.59 6.10 18.94
N GLY A 147 -2.32 5.74 19.13
CA GLY A 147 -1.48 5.21 18.04
C GLY A 147 -2.05 3.92 17.46
N ASP A 148 -2.48 2.99 18.31
CA ASP A 148 -3.10 1.72 17.90
C ASP A 148 -4.41 1.96 17.15
N ALA A 149 -5.24 2.88 17.62
CA ALA A 149 -6.49 3.25 16.93
C ALA A 149 -6.21 3.86 15.54
N LEU A 150 -5.21 4.73 15.41
CA LEU A 150 -4.80 5.30 14.14
C LEU A 150 -4.25 4.24 13.17
N MET A 151 -3.48 3.27 13.65
CA MET A 151 -2.98 2.15 12.84
C MET A 151 -4.12 1.24 12.34
N LEU A 152 -5.11 0.96 13.19
CA LEU A 152 -6.31 0.21 12.78
C LEU A 152 -7.14 0.98 11.74
N ALA A 153 -7.31 2.28 11.92
CA ALA A 153 -7.97 3.14 10.94
C ALA A 153 -7.21 3.14 9.60
N ALA A 154 -5.88 3.23 9.63
CA ALA A 154 -5.05 3.13 8.43
C ALA A 154 -5.19 1.77 7.75
N ALA A 155 -5.23 0.65 8.49
CA ALA A 155 -5.45 -0.69 7.94
C ALA A 155 -6.81 -0.82 7.23
N LEU A 156 -7.87 -0.31 7.84
CA LEU A 156 -9.20 -0.28 7.23
C LEU A 156 -9.21 0.58 5.96
N LEU A 157 -8.66 1.78 6.03
CA LEU A 157 -8.59 2.70 4.88
C LEU A 157 -7.73 2.12 3.75
N ARG A 158 -6.64 1.39 4.03
CA ARG A 158 -5.86 0.67 3.02
C ARG A 158 -6.70 -0.39 2.31
N ALA A 159 -7.47 -1.19 3.04
CA ALA A 159 -8.37 -2.19 2.47
C ALA A 159 -9.44 -1.52 1.58
N VAL A 160 -10.01 -0.41 2.02
CA VAL A 160 -10.95 0.39 1.22
C VAL A 160 -10.27 0.95 -0.03
N LEU A 161 -9.06 1.52 0.09
CA LEU A 161 -8.32 2.11 -1.02
C LEU A 161 -8.07 1.08 -2.14
N VAL A 162 -7.59 -0.13 -1.81
CA VAL A 162 -7.33 -1.17 -2.83
C VAL A 162 -8.61 -1.62 -3.53
N CYS A 163 -9.71 -1.77 -2.79
CA CYS A 163 -11.02 -2.13 -3.37
C CYS A 163 -11.57 -1.00 -4.26
N LEU A 164 -11.52 0.25 -3.80
CA LEU A 164 -11.95 1.42 -4.57
C LEU A 164 -11.08 1.61 -5.83
N THR A 165 -9.77 1.46 -5.70
CA THR A 165 -8.86 1.55 -6.86
C THR A 165 -9.27 0.52 -7.91
N ARG A 166 -9.49 -0.74 -7.51
CA ARG A 166 -9.98 -1.78 -8.43
C ARG A 166 -11.33 -1.39 -9.04
N ARG A 167 -12.31 -0.97 -8.23
CA ARG A 167 -13.63 -0.57 -8.70
C ARG A 167 -13.60 0.55 -9.73
N LEU A 168 -12.72 1.52 -9.52
CA LEU A 168 -12.64 2.72 -10.35
C LEU A 168 -11.73 2.56 -11.57
N THR A 169 -10.85 1.54 -11.61
CA THR A 169 -9.87 1.36 -12.69
C THR A 169 -10.08 0.09 -13.52
N ALA A 170 -10.71 -0.96 -12.97
CA ALA A 170 -10.92 -2.21 -13.71
C ALA A 170 -11.79 -1.99 -14.94
N GLY A 171 -11.35 -2.53 -16.08
CA GLY A 171 -12.03 -2.40 -17.37
C GLY A 171 -11.94 -1.01 -18.03
N ARG A 172 -11.17 -0.07 -17.41
CA ARG A 172 -10.97 1.29 -17.95
C ARG A 172 -9.52 1.48 -18.39
N GLU A 173 -9.34 2.27 -19.45
CA GLU A 173 -8.01 2.68 -19.92
C GLU A 173 -7.46 3.84 -19.07
N ILE A 174 -7.09 3.55 -17.83
CA ILE A 174 -6.48 4.51 -16.92
C ILE A 174 -5.00 4.19 -16.80
N LEU A 175 -4.17 5.18 -17.11
CA LEU A 175 -2.72 5.06 -16.95
C LEU A 175 -2.37 5.02 -15.47
N ALA A 176 -1.70 3.93 -15.02
CA ALA A 176 -1.34 3.76 -13.60
C ALA A 176 -0.44 4.90 -13.09
N LEU A 177 0.51 5.37 -13.91
CA LEU A 177 1.37 6.52 -13.56
C LEU A 177 0.58 7.82 -13.41
N ALA A 178 -0.41 8.07 -14.29
CA ALA A 178 -1.27 9.23 -14.18
C ALA A 178 -2.15 9.17 -12.92
N LEU A 179 -2.65 7.97 -12.57
CA LEU A 179 -3.38 7.77 -11.33
C LEU A 179 -2.51 8.05 -10.10
N THR A 180 -1.28 7.51 -10.10
CA THR A 180 -0.29 7.79 -9.05
C THR A 180 0.03 9.29 -8.94
N ALA A 181 0.14 10.00 -10.06
CA ALA A 181 0.35 11.44 -10.08
C ALA A 181 -0.78 12.17 -9.35
N VAL A 182 -2.05 11.89 -9.70
CA VAL A 182 -3.20 12.54 -9.06
C VAL A 182 -3.25 12.25 -7.57
N GLN A 183 -3.11 10.98 -7.18
CA GLN A 183 -3.09 10.57 -5.79
C GLN A 183 -1.99 11.30 -5.00
N SER A 184 -0.78 11.35 -5.54
CA SER A 184 0.35 12.06 -4.91
C SER A 184 0.11 13.57 -4.81
N GLY A 185 -0.46 14.18 -5.85
CA GLY A 185 -0.81 15.61 -5.85
C GLY A 185 -1.84 15.94 -4.77
N VAL A 186 -2.86 15.10 -4.58
CA VAL A 186 -3.87 15.29 -3.53
C VAL A 186 -3.25 15.18 -2.13
N VAL A 187 -2.38 14.17 -1.91
CA VAL A 187 -1.69 14.02 -0.62
C VAL A 187 -0.79 15.22 -0.34
N ALA A 188 0.01 15.64 -1.32
CA ALA A 188 0.90 16.79 -1.17
C ALA A 188 0.11 18.06 -0.85
N ALA A 189 -0.92 18.37 -1.65
CA ALA A 189 -1.77 19.55 -1.45
C ALA A 189 -2.47 19.54 -0.08
N GLY A 190 -3.01 18.37 0.32
CA GLY A 190 -3.63 18.19 1.64
C GLY A 190 -2.65 18.42 2.79
N CYS A 191 -1.45 17.84 2.70
CA CYS A 191 -0.41 18.03 3.73
C CYS A 191 0.10 19.49 3.79
N ILE A 192 0.26 20.17 2.64
CA ILE A 192 0.62 21.59 2.61
C ILE A 192 -0.48 22.42 3.24
N LEU A 193 -1.74 22.22 2.83
CA LEU A 193 -2.87 22.96 3.34
C LEU A 193 -3.01 22.81 4.86
N LEU A 194 -2.95 21.58 5.37
CA LEU A 194 -2.98 21.30 6.80
C LEU A 194 -1.77 21.92 7.52
N GLY A 195 -0.56 21.76 6.94
CA GLY A 195 0.67 22.28 7.54
C GLY A 195 0.70 23.79 7.66
N VAL A 196 0.23 24.52 6.64
CA VAL A 196 0.12 25.98 6.66
C VAL A 196 -0.95 26.47 7.62
N SER A 197 -2.00 25.66 7.85
CA SER A 197 -3.09 26.01 8.79
C SER A 197 -2.69 25.82 10.27
N LEU A 198 -1.56 25.17 10.55
CA LEU A 198 -1.08 25.03 11.91
C LEU A 198 -0.43 26.32 12.42
N PRO A 199 -0.53 26.64 13.74
CA PRO A 199 0.21 27.73 14.35
C PRO A 199 1.73 27.60 14.09
N GLY A 200 2.34 28.60 13.48
CA GLY A 200 3.76 28.58 13.09
C GLY A 200 4.05 27.99 11.70
N GLY A 201 3.06 27.40 11.03
CA GLY A 201 3.21 26.89 9.65
C GLY A 201 4.18 25.70 9.54
N LEU A 202 4.67 25.45 8.32
CA LEU A 202 5.72 24.46 8.08
C LEU A 202 7.10 25.11 8.35
N PRO A 203 8.01 24.41 9.09
CA PRO A 203 9.35 24.95 9.34
C PRO A 203 10.18 25.00 8.06
N ALA A 204 11.35 25.68 8.13
CA ALA A 204 12.31 25.71 7.04
C ALA A 204 12.75 24.31 6.63
N LEU A 205 13.08 24.14 5.35
CA LEU A 205 13.49 22.83 4.80
C LEU A 205 14.77 22.35 5.49
N PRO A 206 14.88 21.03 5.80
CA PRO A 206 16.07 20.47 6.38
C PRO A 206 17.29 20.63 5.48
N VAL A 207 18.44 20.93 6.06
CA VAL A 207 19.73 21.02 5.35
C VAL A 207 20.50 19.71 5.36
N GLU A 208 20.11 18.75 6.18
CA GLU A 208 20.79 17.46 6.37
C GLU A 208 20.73 16.61 5.10
N PRO A 209 21.89 16.21 4.52
CA PRO A 209 21.92 15.36 3.34
C PRO A 209 21.20 14.01 3.54
N GLY A 210 21.29 13.44 4.74
CA GLY A 210 20.65 12.16 5.09
C GLY A 210 19.12 12.21 4.93
N PHE A 211 18.50 13.34 5.28
CA PHE A 211 17.06 13.56 5.04
C PHE A 211 16.72 13.46 3.55
N TRP A 212 17.49 14.11 2.69
CA TRP A 212 17.23 14.19 1.25
C TRP A 212 17.48 12.86 0.55
N PHE A 213 18.55 12.12 0.91
CA PHE A 213 18.80 10.77 0.36
C PHE A 213 17.71 9.80 0.75
N GLY A 214 17.30 9.80 2.03
CA GLY A 214 16.19 8.98 2.50
C GLY A 214 14.87 9.34 1.83
N THR A 215 14.57 10.64 1.71
CA THR A 215 13.36 11.12 1.04
C THR A 215 13.35 10.75 -0.44
N LEU A 216 14.47 10.88 -1.15
CA LEU A 216 14.58 10.50 -2.56
C LEU A 216 14.37 8.99 -2.76
N TYR A 217 14.93 8.15 -1.89
CA TYR A 217 14.66 6.72 -1.87
C TYR A 217 13.15 6.44 -1.73
N LEU A 218 12.48 7.11 -0.79
CA LEU A 218 11.06 6.94 -0.56
C LEU A 218 10.21 7.45 -1.73
N VAL A 219 10.63 8.54 -2.38
CA VAL A 219 9.97 9.09 -3.59
C VAL A 219 10.04 8.10 -4.73
N LEU A 220 11.23 7.61 -5.07
CA LEU A 220 11.43 6.80 -6.27
C LEU A 220 10.91 5.37 -6.10
N PHE A 221 11.24 4.74 -4.98
CA PHE A 221 10.94 3.32 -4.77
C PHE A 221 9.66 3.09 -3.98
N ALA A 222 9.54 3.68 -2.79
CA ALA A 222 8.42 3.40 -1.90
C ALA A 222 7.13 4.16 -2.29
N THR A 223 7.21 5.19 -3.15
CA THR A 223 6.04 5.91 -3.63
C THR A 223 5.84 5.71 -5.13
N LEU A 224 6.71 6.21 -6.00
CA LEU A 224 6.51 6.18 -7.44
C LEU A 224 6.39 4.74 -7.96
N PHE A 225 7.43 3.91 -7.75
CA PHE A 225 7.44 2.54 -8.22
C PHE A 225 6.36 1.69 -7.53
N ALA A 226 6.25 1.77 -6.20
CA ALA A 226 5.33 0.94 -5.44
C ALA A 226 3.87 1.22 -5.79
N MET A 227 3.47 2.49 -5.86
CA MET A 227 2.10 2.86 -6.23
C MET A 227 1.79 2.60 -7.70
N PHE A 228 2.77 2.80 -8.59
CA PHE A 228 2.61 2.40 -9.97
C PHE A 228 2.34 0.89 -10.09
N ALA A 229 3.14 0.07 -9.42
CA ALA A 229 2.98 -1.39 -9.43
C ALA A 229 1.62 -1.81 -8.85
N GLN A 230 1.23 -1.24 -7.72
CA GLN A 230 -0.06 -1.49 -7.07
C GLN A 230 -1.23 -1.07 -7.96
N ASN A 231 -1.25 0.17 -8.46
CA ASN A 231 -2.33 0.68 -9.31
C ASN A 231 -2.46 -0.14 -10.62
N ARG A 232 -1.33 -0.52 -11.22
CA ARG A 232 -1.31 -1.39 -12.41
C ARG A 232 -1.86 -2.78 -12.11
N ALA A 233 -1.51 -3.35 -10.96
CA ALA A 233 -1.98 -4.68 -10.56
C ALA A 233 -3.47 -4.68 -10.23
N LEU A 234 -3.96 -3.67 -9.51
CA LEU A 234 -5.38 -3.53 -9.15
C LEU A 234 -6.30 -3.34 -10.35
N GLY A 235 -5.82 -2.74 -11.43
CA GLY A 235 -6.57 -2.66 -12.69
C GLY A 235 -6.76 -4.04 -13.38
N ARG A 236 -6.03 -5.09 -12.96
CA ARG A 236 -5.95 -6.38 -13.65
C ARG A 236 -6.10 -7.62 -12.76
N SER A 237 -6.13 -7.45 -11.44
CA SER A 237 -6.16 -8.53 -10.46
C SER A 237 -7.16 -8.23 -9.34
N SER A 238 -7.47 -9.22 -8.48
CA SER A 238 -8.34 -9.00 -7.32
C SER A 238 -7.63 -8.14 -6.26
N ALA A 239 -8.42 -7.37 -5.52
CA ALA A 239 -7.91 -6.55 -4.42
C ALA A 239 -7.26 -7.41 -3.34
N THR A 240 -7.89 -8.53 -2.98
CA THR A 240 -7.39 -9.51 -2.02
C THR A 240 -6.03 -10.09 -2.45
N ARG A 241 -5.88 -10.48 -3.73
CA ARG A 241 -4.60 -11.01 -4.23
C ARG A 241 -3.47 -9.98 -4.12
N VAL A 242 -3.73 -8.74 -4.55
CA VAL A 242 -2.74 -7.66 -4.48
C VAL A 242 -2.36 -7.38 -3.02
N SER A 243 -3.35 -7.28 -2.13
CA SER A 243 -3.14 -7.06 -0.70
C SER A 243 -2.31 -8.17 -0.05
N LEU A 244 -2.60 -9.45 -0.37
CA LEU A 244 -1.84 -10.59 0.17
C LEU A 244 -0.38 -10.63 -0.29
N LEU A 245 -0.11 -10.35 -1.58
CA LEU A 245 1.27 -10.33 -2.08
C LEU A 245 2.07 -9.20 -1.43
N MET A 246 1.45 -8.03 -1.27
CA MET A 246 2.08 -6.90 -0.57
C MET A 246 2.13 -7.13 0.95
N GLY A 247 1.23 -7.92 1.51
CA GLY A 247 1.20 -8.33 2.92
C GLY A 247 2.39 -9.20 3.38
N SER A 248 3.31 -9.55 2.48
CA SER A 248 4.62 -10.13 2.84
C SER A 248 5.63 -9.07 3.34
N GLU A 249 5.29 -7.79 3.34
CA GLU A 249 6.09 -6.66 3.80
C GLU A 249 6.74 -6.87 5.19
N PRO A 250 6.04 -7.34 6.26
CA PRO A 250 6.66 -7.55 7.57
C PRO A 250 7.76 -8.60 7.55
N LEU A 251 7.66 -9.62 6.72
CA LEU A 251 8.69 -10.63 6.54
C LEU A 251 9.99 -10.00 5.99
N PHE A 252 9.87 -9.20 4.92
CA PHE A 252 11.01 -8.50 4.35
C PHE A 252 11.60 -7.48 5.32
N GLY A 253 10.76 -6.76 6.06
CA GLY A 253 11.20 -5.83 7.11
C GLY A 253 12.04 -6.54 8.18
N ALA A 254 11.60 -7.69 8.66
CA ALA A 254 12.30 -8.49 9.65
C ALA A 254 13.65 -9.06 9.12
N ILE A 255 13.68 -9.51 7.86
CA ILE A 255 14.93 -9.98 7.22
C ILE A 255 15.93 -8.82 7.11
N ILE A 256 15.47 -7.64 6.68
CA ILE A 256 16.34 -6.46 6.54
C ILE A 256 16.84 -6.00 7.92
N ALA A 257 16.01 -5.98 8.95
CA ALA A 257 16.41 -5.67 10.31
C ALA A 257 17.45 -6.67 10.83
N GLY A 258 17.27 -7.96 10.56
CA GLY A 258 18.24 -8.98 10.90
C GLY A 258 19.60 -8.80 10.21
N LEU A 259 19.61 -8.49 8.93
CA LEU A 259 20.84 -8.34 8.14
C LEU A 259 21.56 -7.00 8.41
N TRP A 260 20.81 -5.93 8.65
CA TRP A 260 21.37 -4.57 8.77
C TRP A 260 21.59 -4.13 10.21
N LEU A 261 20.67 -4.48 11.12
CA LEU A 261 20.72 -4.11 12.53
C LEU A 261 21.26 -5.22 13.43
N GLY A 262 21.53 -6.41 12.87
CA GLY A 262 21.99 -7.57 13.64
C GLY A 262 20.92 -8.15 14.57
N GLU A 263 19.65 -7.81 14.36
CA GLU A 263 18.55 -8.36 15.14
C GLU A 263 18.40 -9.86 14.87
N ARG A 264 18.36 -10.67 15.91
CA ARG A 264 18.19 -12.12 15.77
C ARG A 264 16.73 -12.50 15.88
N LEU A 265 16.18 -12.99 14.79
CA LEU A 265 14.87 -13.63 14.80
C LEU A 265 14.94 -14.91 15.63
N GLY A 266 14.16 -14.96 16.71
CA GLY A 266 14.00 -16.19 17.49
C GLY A 266 13.25 -17.28 16.68
N PRO A 267 13.15 -18.52 17.21
CA PRO A 267 12.44 -19.62 16.51
C PRO A 267 11.01 -19.28 16.13
N MET A 268 10.30 -18.53 16.96
CA MET A 268 8.93 -18.05 16.68
C MET A 268 8.90 -17.06 15.50
N GLY A 269 9.88 -16.16 15.40
CA GLY A 269 10.00 -15.25 14.28
C GLY A 269 10.23 -15.98 12.94
N TRP A 270 11.08 -17.00 12.92
CA TRP A 270 11.29 -17.86 11.76
C TRP A 270 10.04 -18.64 11.37
N ALA A 271 9.30 -19.20 12.35
CA ALA A 271 8.02 -19.86 12.11
C ALA A 271 7.00 -18.87 11.51
N GLY A 272 6.93 -17.64 12.03
CA GLY A 272 6.09 -16.58 11.51
C GLY A 272 6.44 -16.21 10.06
N GLY A 273 7.72 -16.05 9.75
CA GLY A 273 8.22 -15.78 8.40
C GLY A 273 7.84 -16.91 7.42
N LEU A 274 7.95 -18.17 7.85
CA LEU A 274 7.54 -19.34 7.05
C LEU A 274 6.04 -19.31 6.74
N LEU A 275 5.18 -18.99 7.70
CA LEU A 275 3.74 -18.87 7.48
C LEU A 275 3.39 -17.75 6.48
N ILE A 276 4.03 -16.60 6.56
CA ILE A 276 3.85 -15.50 5.61
C ILE A 276 4.27 -15.95 4.20
N MET A 277 5.40 -16.66 4.10
CA MET A 277 5.88 -17.22 2.82
C MET A 277 4.89 -18.24 2.24
N LEU A 278 4.36 -19.13 3.06
CA LEU A 278 3.34 -20.10 2.64
C LEU A 278 2.06 -19.42 2.17
N ALA A 279 1.58 -18.39 2.88
CA ALA A 279 0.43 -17.59 2.47
C ALA A 279 0.66 -16.92 1.10
N THR A 280 1.85 -16.40 0.87
CA THR A 280 2.25 -15.77 -0.40
C THR A 280 2.28 -16.81 -1.52
N LEU A 281 2.88 -17.98 -1.30
CA LEU A 281 2.93 -19.10 -2.27
C LEU A 281 1.53 -19.62 -2.60
N CYS A 282 0.66 -19.79 -1.60
CA CYS A 282 -0.76 -20.13 -1.81
C CYS A 282 -1.44 -19.09 -2.70
N THR A 283 -1.19 -17.82 -2.47
CA THR A 283 -1.77 -16.74 -3.29
C THR A 283 -1.27 -16.77 -4.74
N LEU A 284 0.01 -17.06 -4.94
CA LEU A 284 0.60 -17.18 -6.28
C LEU A 284 0.04 -18.39 -7.06
N SER A 285 -0.26 -19.49 -6.37
CA SER A 285 -0.81 -20.71 -7.00
C SER A 285 -2.27 -20.53 -7.46
N ILE A 286 -3.02 -19.61 -6.87
CA ILE A 286 -4.40 -19.32 -7.26
C ILE A 286 -4.40 -18.48 -8.54
N GLY A 287 -5.09 -18.94 -9.58
CA GLY A 287 -5.26 -18.20 -10.83
C GLY A 287 -5.90 -16.82 -10.60
N ARG A 288 -5.55 -15.83 -11.43
CA ARG A 288 -6.17 -14.50 -11.37
C ARG A 288 -7.65 -14.61 -11.74
N GLN A 289 -8.52 -14.10 -10.88
CA GLN A 289 -9.91 -13.88 -11.26
C GLN A 289 -9.98 -12.80 -12.35
N PRO A 290 -10.67 -13.04 -13.48
CA PRO A 290 -10.86 -12.03 -14.52
C PRO A 290 -11.53 -10.77 -13.93
N ALA A 291 -11.20 -9.61 -14.49
CA ALA A 291 -11.97 -8.41 -14.21
C ALA A 291 -13.44 -8.65 -14.63
N PRO A 292 -14.43 -8.15 -13.86
CA PRO A 292 -15.83 -8.27 -14.27
C PRO A 292 -16.00 -7.67 -15.66
N SER A 293 -16.56 -8.46 -16.58
CA SER A 293 -16.97 -7.93 -17.87
C SER A 293 -18.10 -6.93 -17.60
N THR A 294 -17.98 -5.72 -18.10
CA THR A 294 -19.05 -4.73 -18.15
C THR A 294 -20.13 -5.08 -19.21
N ALA A 295 -20.32 -6.36 -19.49
CA ALA A 295 -21.36 -6.85 -20.38
C ALA A 295 -22.65 -7.08 -19.59
N GLY A 296 -23.43 -6.02 -19.47
CA GLY A 296 -24.70 -6.11 -18.77
C GLY A 296 -25.55 -4.84 -18.85
N ASP A 297 -25.52 -4.16 -20.04
CA ASP A 297 -26.58 -3.21 -20.38
C ASP A 297 -26.74 -3.19 -21.91
N GLY A 298 -27.80 -3.80 -22.38
CA GLY A 298 -28.19 -3.64 -23.77
C GLY A 298 -28.46 -4.92 -24.57
N ALA A 299 -29.29 -5.82 -24.05
CA ALA A 299 -30.08 -6.68 -24.93
C ALA A 299 -31.51 -6.09 -24.98
N PRO A 300 -31.95 -5.50 -26.11
CA PRO A 300 -33.38 -5.21 -26.26
C PRO A 300 -34.10 -6.55 -26.39
N ALA A 301 -35.10 -6.76 -25.54
CA ALA A 301 -36.10 -7.78 -25.72
C ALA A 301 -36.69 -7.62 -27.14
N ARG A 302 -36.41 -8.55 -28.04
CA ARG A 302 -37.18 -8.71 -29.25
C ARG A 302 -38.41 -9.54 -28.94
N ALA A 303 -39.53 -8.92 -29.22
CA ALA A 303 -40.88 -9.45 -29.19
C ALA A 303 -41.04 -10.76 -29.94
#